data_eca56fde268309ca173f7e98b74c6fb5
#
_entry.id   eca56fde268309ca173f7e98b74c6fb5
#
_cell.length_a   1.000
_cell.length_b   1.000
_cell.length_c   1.000
_cell.angle_alpha   90.00
_cell.angle_beta   90.00
_cell.angle_gamma   90.00
#
_symmetry.space_group_name_H-M   'P 1'
#
loop_
_entity.id
_entity.type
_entity.pdbx_description
1 polymer ?
#
loop_
_entity_poly.entity_id
_entity_poly.type
_entity_poly.pdbx_seq_one_letter_code
_entity_poly.pdbx_strand_id
1 'polypeptide(L)'
;MRNSKVQFIVHAAMIAAIYVVLTYFISAFNLASGAIQVRISEALTILPYFTPAAIPGLFVGCLLANLLTGAAIYDVIFGSLATLLGAVGTYLLRKHKFLCTLAPVVSNIIIIPLVLRYGYGLTMEYGGRDWSIPFYMLTVGAGEIICCCVLGTILLNALAKVRNAIFKNCLLYTSPSPRD
;
A
#
# COMPACT_ATOMS: atom_id res chain seq x y z
N MET A 1 -26.36 -19.50 -7.04
CA MET A 1 -26.00 -18.05 -7.00
C MET A 1 -24.82 -17.89 -6.05
N ARG A 2 -23.66 -17.48 -6.56
CA ARG A 2 -22.45 -17.28 -5.71
C ARG A 2 -22.64 -15.99 -4.92
N ASN A 3 -22.66 -16.09 -3.59
CA ASN A 3 -22.92 -14.95 -2.71
C ASN A 3 -21.82 -13.90 -2.90
N SER A 4 -22.17 -12.73 -3.38
CA SER A 4 -21.25 -11.63 -3.68
C SER A 4 -20.44 -11.16 -2.48
N LYS A 5 -21.03 -11.21 -1.27
CA LYS A 5 -20.33 -10.87 -0.02
C LYS A 5 -19.20 -11.86 0.28
N VAL A 6 -19.43 -13.16 0.03
CA VAL A 6 -18.40 -14.18 0.21
C VAL A 6 -17.22 -13.94 -0.74
N GLN A 7 -17.52 -13.60 -2.00
CA GLN A 7 -16.46 -13.29 -2.97
C GLN A 7 -15.63 -12.07 -2.56
N PHE A 8 -16.27 -11.01 -2.07
CA PHE A 8 -15.59 -9.83 -1.57
C PHE A 8 -14.62 -10.18 -0.44
N ILE A 9 -15.07 -10.96 0.54
CA ILE A 9 -14.25 -11.40 1.68
C ILE A 9 -13.09 -12.29 1.20
N VAL A 10 -13.34 -13.23 0.29
CA VAL A 10 -12.29 -14.12 -0.26
C VAL A 10 -11.23 -13.31 -1.00
N HIS A 11 -11.61 -12.33 -1.83
CA HIS A 11 -10.63 -11.47 -2.51
C HIS A 11 -9.83 -10.63 -1.52
N ALA A 12 -10.48 -10.05 -0.50
CA ALA A 12 -9.78 -9.30 0.54
C ALA A 12 -8.76 -10.18 1.29
N ALA A 13 -9.16 -11.41 1.67
CA ALA A 13 -8.29 -12.36 2.35
C ALA A 13 -7.10 -12.80 1.48
N MET A 14 -7.33 -13.05 0.19
CA MET A 14 -6.25 -13.39 -0.75
C MET A 14 -5.25 -12.25 -0.89
N ILE A 15 -5.73 -11.01 -1.03
CA ILE A 15 -4.86 -9.83 -1.13
C ILE A 15 -4.06 -9.65 0.16
N ALA A 16 -4.70 -9.80 1.33
CA ALA A 16 -4.01 -9.75 2.61
C ALA A 16 -2.91 -10.81 2.71
N ALA A 17 -3.20 -12.06 2.33
CA ALA A 17 -2.22 -13.15 2.34
C ALA A 17 -1.02 -12.85 1.42
N ILE A 18 -1.26 -12.39 0.20
CA ILE A 18 -0.19 -12.02 -0.75
C ILE A 18 0.66 -10.88 -0.17
N TYR A 19 0.03 -9.87 0.44
CA TYR A 19 0.75 -8.76 1.07
C TYR A 19 1.67 -9.26 2.19
N VAL A 20 1.15 -10.11 3.09
CA VAL A 20 1.92 -10.71 4.18
C VAL A 20 3.11 -11.50 3.66
N VAL A 21 2.89 -12.40 2.69
CA VAL A 21 3.95 -13.23 2.10
C VAL A 21 5.04 -12.37 1.48
N LEU A 22 4.68 -11.36 0.69
CA LEU A 22 5.65 -10.47 0.06
C LEU A 22 6.45 -9.68 1.10
N THR A 23 5.78 -9.13 2.11
CA THR A 23 6.46 -8.36 3.16
C THR A 23 7.40 -9.25 3.96
N TYR A 24 6.94 -10.45 4.37
CA TYR A 24 7.76 -11.39 5.12
C TYR A 24 8.99 -11.85 4.32
N PHE A 25 8.81 -12.16 3.04
CA PHE A 25 9.89 -12.56 2.15
C PHE A 25 10.95 -11.44 2.02
N ILE A 26 10.52 -10.20 1.79
CA ILE A 26 11.45 -9.05 1.65
C ILE A 26 12.14 -8.73 2.97
N SER A 27 11.46 -8.86 4.11
CA SER A 27 12.07 -8.64 5.42
C SER A 27 13.18 -9.65 5.72
N ALA A 28 13.03 -10.90 5.24
CA ALA A 28 14.06 -11.94 5.37
C ALA A 28 15.39 -11.59 4.66
N PHE A 29 15.34 -10.73 3.63
CA PHE A 29 16.53 -10.22 2.93
C PHE A 29 17.09 -8.91 3.49
N ASN A 30 16.59 -8.43 4.65
CA ASN A 30 16.97 -7.14 5.24
C ASN A 30 16.79 -5.91 4.32
N LEU A 31 16.02 -6.03 3.24
CA LEU A 31 15.75 -4.94 2.31
C LEU A 31 14.71 -3.93 2.87
N ALA A 32 14.00 -4.33 3.92
CA ALA A 32 13.03 -3.49 4.61
C ALA A 32 13.66 -2.64 5.73
N SER A 33 14.94 -2.87 6.07
CA SER A 33 15.67 -2.19 7.13
C SER A 33 16.79 -1.35 6.53
N GLY A 34 16.68 -0.04 6.61
CA GLY A 34 17.71 0.87 6.11
C GLY A 34 17.19 2.28 5.88
N ALA A 35 18.07 3.16 5.38
CA ALA A 35 17.74 4.55 5.07
C ALA A 35 16.67 4.67 3.95
N ILE A 36 16.59 3.68 3.06
CA ILE A 36 15.57 3.58 2.01
C ILE A 36 14.80 2.28 2.24
N GLN A 37 13.60 2.39 2.80
CA GLN A 37 12.71 1.24 3.01
C GLN A 37 11.96 0.92 1.72
N VAL A 38 12.40 -0.10 1.00
CA VAL A 38 11.71 -0.58 -0.22
C VAL A 38 10.73 -1.69 0.19
N ARG A 39 9.46 -1.36 0.32
CA ARG A 39 8.39 -2.32 0.62
C ARG A 39 7.71 -2.75 -0.68
N ILE A 40 8.18 -3.83 -1.31
CA ILE A 40 7.61 -4.32 -2.58
C ILE A 40 6.10 -4.63 -2.45
N SER A 41 5.63 -5.02 -1.26
CA SER A 41 4.20 -5.21 -0.97
C SER A 41 3.36 -3.94 -1.19
N GLU A 42 3.95 -2.74 -1.11
CA GLU A 42 3.25 -1.48 -1.41
C GLU A 42 2.89 -1.35 -2.90
N ALA A 43 3.52 -2.12 -3.81
CA ALA A 43 3.07 -2.21 -5.20
C ALA A 43 1.62 -2.74 -5.31
N LEU A 44 1.16 -3.52 -4.32
CA LEU A 44 -0.23 -4.02 -4.28
C LEU A 44 -1.25 -2.92 -3.98
N THR A 45 -0.83 -1.73 -3.51
CA THR A 45 -1.73 -0.59 -3.26
C THR A 45 -2.40 -0.05 -4.52
N ILE A 46 -2.00 -0.56 -5.70
CA ILE A 46 -2.71 -0.32 -6.97
C ILE A 46 -3.97 -1.17 -7.13
N LEU A 47 -4.14 -2.27 -6.37
CA LEU A 47 -5.29 -3.18 -6.52
C LEU A 47 -6.67 -2.55 -6.28
N PRO A 48 -6.83 -1.52 -5.41
CA PRO A 48 -8.10 -0.79 -5.30
C PRO A 48 -8.57 -0.15 -6.62
N TYR A 49 -7.67 0.07 -7.57
CA TYR A 49 -8.04 0.47 -8.94
C TYR A 49 -9.01 -0.53 -9.59
N PHE A 50 -8.84 -1.83 -9.32
CA PHE A 50 -9.63 -2.92 -9.91
C PHE A 50 -10.78 -3.39 -9.03
N THR A 51 -10.60 -3.42 -7.71
CA THR A 51 -11.56 -3.99 -6.77
C THR A 51 -11.57 -3.26 -5.43
N PRO A 52 -12.75 -2.89 -4.89
CA PRO A 52 -12.84 -2.30 -3.55
C PRO A 52 -12.49 -3.29 -2.43
N ALA A 53 -12.50 -4.60 -2.69
CA ALA A 53 -12.08 -5.62 -1.72
C ALA A 53 -10.58 -5.49 -1.35
N ALA A 54 -9.78 -4.83 -2.20
CA ALA A 54 -8.40 -4.56 -1.93
C ALA A 54 -8.18 -3.58 -0.77
N ILE A 55 -9.13 -2.68 -0.49
CA ILE A 55 -8.99 -1.72 0.62
C ILE A 55 -8.85 -2.44 1.96
N PRO A 56 -9.83 -3.24 2.42
CA PRO A 56 -9.68 -3.99 3.66
C PRO A 56 -8.58 -5.05 3.56
N GLY A 57 -8.35 -5.65 2.39
CA GLY A 57 -7.29 -6.66 2.19
C GLY A 57 -5.90 -6.10 2.44
N LEU A 58 -5.57 -4.92 1.92
CA LEU A 58 -4.29 -4.25 2.11
C LEU A 58 -4.11 -3.79 3.56
N PHE A 59 -5.14 -3.22 4.17
CA PHE A 59 -5.10 -2.80 5.56
C PHE A 59 -4.79 -3.96 6.50
N VAL A 60 -5.57 -5.05 6.40
CA VAL A 60 -5.36 -6.25 7.23
C VAL A 60 -4.03 -6.92 6.90
N GLY A 61 -3.66 -6.96 5.61
CA GLY A 61 -2.38 -7.50 5.17
C GLY A 61 -1.19 -6.75 5.75
N CYS A 62 -1.21 -5.41 5.72
CA CYS A 62 -0.15 -4.58 6.29
C CYS A 62 -0.07 -4.74 7.81
N LEU A 63 -1.22 -4.75 8.49
CA LEU A 63 -1.31 -4.94 9.94
C LEU A 63 -0.70 -6.30 10.36
N LEU A 64 -1.11 -7.38 9.71
CA LEU A 64 -0.59 -8.72 9.99
C LEU A 64 0.89 -8.85 9.62
N ALA A 65 1.31 -8.27 8.49
CA ALA A 65 2.70 -8.30 8.08
C ALA A 65 3.61 -7.62 9.09
N ASN A 66 3.24 -6.43 9.55
CA ASN A 66 4.00 -5.68 10.56
C ASN A 66 4.06 -6.44 11.91
N LEU A 67 2.96 -7.09 12.33
CA LEU A 67 2.94 -7.94 13.52
C LEU A 67 3.87 -9.15 13.38
N LEU A 68 3.80 -9.85 12.25
CA LEU A 68 4.57 -11.08 12.02
C LEU A 68 6.07 -10.82 11.81
N THR A 69 6.43 -9.66 11.27
CA THR A 69 7.84 -9.25 11.11
C THR A 69 8.44 -8.62 12.37
N GLY A 70 7.65 -8.50 13.45
CA GLY A 70 8.12 -7.92 14.71
C GLY A 70 8.36 -6.41 14.62
N ALA A 71 7.66 -5.71 13.73
CA ALA A 71 7.73 -4.25 13.64
C ALA A 71 7.24 -3.59 14.94
N ALA A 72 7.77 -2.39 15.25
CA ALA A 72 7.31 -1.66 16.42
C ALA A 72 5.82 -1.34 16.32
N ILE A 73 5.17 -1.20 17.48
CA ILE A 73 3.72 -0.94 17.57
C ILE A 73 3.28 0.30 16.78
N TYR A 74 4.16 1.29 16.65
CA TYR A 74 3.91 2.48 15.86
C TYR A 74 3.76 2.16 14.37
N ASP A 75 4.59 1.25 13.81
CA ASP A 75 4.46 0.80 12.43
C ASP A 75 3.23 -0.07 12.22
N VAL A 76 2.90 -0.91 13.21
CA VAL A 76 1.68 -1.73 13.15
C VAL A 76 0.44 -0.83 13.02
N ILE A 77 0.36 0.25 13.79
CA ILE A 77 -0.81 1.15 13.78
C ILE A 77 -0.72 2.14 12.61
N PHE A 78 0.30 2.98 12.60
CA PHE A 78 0.37 4.10 11.66
C PHE A 78 0.77 3.68 10.24
N GLY A 79 1.61 2.63 10.09
CA GLY A 79 1.92 2.05 8.80
C GLY A 79 0.67 1.44 8.15
N SER A 80 -0.15 0.71 8.92
CA SER A 80 -1.41 0.15 8.42
C SER A 80 -2.43 1.23 8.08
N LEU A 81 -2.49 2.31 8.86
CA LEU A 81 -3.35 3.46 8.54
C LEU A 81 -2.87 4.20 7.29
N ALA A 82 -1.57 4.37 7.10
CA ALA A 82 -1.01 4.97 5.90
C ALA A 82 -1.37 4.15 4.65
N THR A 83 -1.22 2.82 4.72
CA THR A 83 -1.63 1.90 3.64
C THR A 83 -3.14 1.95 3.39
N LEU A 84 -3.97 2.04 4.44
CA LEU A 84 -5.42 2.20 4.29
C LEU A 84 -5.77 3.51 3.56
N LEU A 85 -5.20 4.63 3.98
CA LEU A 85 -5.44 5.93 3.35
C LEU A 85 -4.96 5.94 1.89
N GLY A 86 -3.79 5.36 1.61
CA GLY A 86 -3.28 5.16 0.27
C GLY A 86 -4.22 4.32 -0.59
N ALA A 87 -4.74 3.20 -0.06
CA ALA A 87 -5.68 2.32 -0.75
C ALA A 87 -7.01 3.01 -1.06
N VAL A 88 -7.56 3.77 -0.11
CA VAL A 88 -8.77 4.58 -0.32
C VAL A 88 -8.52 5.66 -1.37
N GLY A 89 -7.39 6.36 -1.29
CA GLY A 89 -6.99 7.37 -2.26
C GLY A 89 -6.84 6.78 -3.67
N THR A 90 -6.20 5.62 -3.81
CA THR A 90 -6.12 4.88 -5.09
C THR A 90 -7.50 4.58 -5.66
N TYR A 91 -8.43 4.11 -4.82
CA TYR A 91 -9.80 3.82 -5.24
C TYR A 91 -10.56 5.07 -5.69
N LEU A 92 -10.44 6.18 -4.97
CA LEU A 92 -11.09 7.45 -5.32
C LEU A 92 -10.52 8.04 -6.61
N LEU A 93 -9.20 7.95 -6.80
CA LEU A 93 -8.48 8.48 -7.95
C LEU A 93 -8.37 7.52 -9.13
N ARG A 94 -9.05 6.37 -9.10
CA ARG A 94 -8.98 5.31 -10.12
C ARG A 94 -9.34 5.74 -11.55
N LYS A 95 -9.99 6.90 -11.73
CA LYS A 95 -10.25 7.47 -13.06
C LYS A 95 -8.96 7.98 -13.74
N HIS A 96 -7.93 8.30 -12.95
CA HIS A 96 -6.67 8.85 -13.42
C HIS A 96 -5.52 7.91 -13.05
N LYS A 97 -5.01 7.15 -14.03
CA LYS A 97 -3.99 6.09 -13.84
C LYS A 97 -2.72 6.55 -13.11
N PHE A 98 -2.28 7.79 -13.33
CA PHE A 98 -1.09 8.33 -12.65
C PHE A 98 -1.40 8.82 -11.24
N LEU A 99 -2.54 9.49 -11.04
CA LEU A 99 -2.89 10.03 -9.73
C LEU A 99 -3.18 8.94 -8.71
N CYS A 100 -3.73 7.79 -9.15
CA CYS A 100 -4.02 6.69 -8.25
C CYS A 100 -2.74 6.05 -7.68
N THR A 101 -1.61 6.05 -8.39
CA THR A 101 -0.33 5.53 -7.88
C THR A 101 0.36 6.50 -6.92
N LEU A 102 0.03 7.80 -6.97
CA LEU A 102 0.58 8.80 -6.06
C LEU A 102 -0.12 8.81 -4.69
N ALA A 103 -1.36 8.33 -4.61
CA ALA A 103 -2.11 8.35 -3.35
C ALA A 103 -1.39 7.62 -2.18
N PRO A 104 -0.88 6.38 -2.35
CA PRO A 104 -0.12 5.73 -1.29
C PRO A 104 1.22 6.41 -1.02
N VAL A 105 1.88 6.97 -2.04
CA VAL A 105 3.12 7.74 -1.86
C VAL A 105 2.89 8.92 -0.93
N VAL A 106 1.85 9.72 -1.18
CA VAL A 106 1.51 10.90 -0.38
C VAL A 106 1.17 10.52 1.06
N SER A 107 0.35 9.47 1.28
CA SER A 107 0.00 9.03 2.63
C SER A 107 1.23 8.57 3.43
N ASN A 108 2.14 7.82 2.82
CA ASN A 108 3.35 7.33 3.47
C ASN A 108 4.37 8.44 3.72
N ILE A 109 4.60 9.37 2.78
CA ILE A 109 5.50 10.51 2.95
C ILE A 109 5.07 11.42 4.12
N ILE A 110 3.78 11.51 4.40
CA ILE A 110 3.28 12.33 5.50
C ILE A 110 3.38 11.57 6.83
N ILE A 111 2.95 10.32 6.88
CA ILE A 111 2.77 9.58 8.14
C ILE A 111 4.09 8.95 8.61
N ILE A 112 4.81 8.25 7.74
CA ILE A 112 5.97 7.44 8.15
C ILE A 112 7.15 8.29 8.70
N PRO A 113 7.51 9.47 8.14
CA PRO A 113 8.55 10.32 8.71
C PRO A 113 8.24 10.78 10.14
N LEU A 114 6.97 11.05 10.44
CA LEU A 114 6.54 11.40 11.80
C LEU A 114 6.69 10.23 12.76
N VAL A 115 6.38 9.02 12.31
CA VAL A 115 6.59 7.79 13.09
C VAL A 115 8.07 7.55 13.35
N LEU A 116 8.92 7.71 12.34
CA LEU A 116 10.37 7.54 12.48
C LEU A 116 10.96 8.57 13.46
N ARG A 117 10.54 9.82 13.37
CA ARG A 117 11.04 10.89 14.22
C ARG A 117 10.53 10.78 15.65
N TYR A 118 9.23 10.62 15.85
CA TYR A 118 8.60 10.68 17.18
C TYR A 118 8.35 9.30 17.80
N GLY A 119 8.09 8.28 17.00
CA GLY A 119 7.85 6.91 17.47
C GLY A 119 9.15 6.16 17.78
N TYR A 120 10.12 6.24 16.87
CA TYR A 120 11.42 5.60 17.01
C TYR A 120 12.49 6.51 17.63
N GLY A 121 12.23 7.81 17.75
CA GLY A 121 13.19 8.77 18.25
C GLY A 121 14.40 8.99 17.35
N LEU A 122 14.30 8.62 16.07
CA LEU A 122 15.39 8.75 15.11
C LEU A 122 15.63 10.24 14.79
N THR A 123 16.84 10.71 15.00
CA THR A 123 17.24 12.10 14.75
C THR A 123 18.31 12.17 13.68
N MET A 124 18.19 13.17 12.81
CA MET A 124 19.19 13.55 11.81
C MET A 124 19.51 15.02 12.02
N GLU A 125 20.62 15.30 12.67
CA GLU A 125 21.07 16.66 12.92
C GLU A 125 22.18 17.05 11.93
N TYR A 126 22.06 18.20 11.33
CA TYR A 126 23.07 18.80 10.46
C TYR A 126 23.18 20.30 10.73
N GLY A 127 24.39 20.77 11.04
CA GLY A 127 24.65 22.18 11.34
C GLY A 127 23.87 22.70 12.56
N GLY A 128 23.61 21.86 13.58
CA GLY A 128 22.87 22.23 14.79
C GLY A 128 21.35 22.38 14.59
N ARG A 129 20.81 21.89 13.47
CA ARG A 129 19.37 21.87 13.18
C ARG A 129 18.90 20.43 12.96
N ASP A 130 17.67 20.13 13.43
CA ASP A 130 17.01 18.85 13.20
C ASP A 130 16.41 18.80 11.78
N TRP A 131 17.00 17.96 10.93
CA TRP A 131 16.57 17.71 9.57
C TRP A 131 15.89 16.35 9.41
N SER A 132 15.49 15.71 10.51
CA SER A 132 14.95 14.35 10.50
C SER A 132 13.72 14.21 9.59
N ILE A 133 12.72 15.09 9.75
CA ILE A 133 11.47 14.98 8.99
C ILE A 133 11.72 15.13 7.48
N PRO A 134 12.35 16.22 6.96
CA PRO A 134 12.59 16.34 5.53
C PRO A 134 13.49 15.25 4.98
N PHE A 135 14.47 14.77 5.74
CA PHE A 135 15.32 13.64 5.35
C PHE A 135 14.50 12.35 5.18
N TYR A 136 13.66 12.01 6.17
CA TYR A 136 12.82 10.82 6.07
C TYR A 136 11.70 10.95 5.03
N MET A 137 11.18 12.14 4.77
CA MET A 137 10.26 12.38 3.66
C MET A 137 10.90 12.05 2.31
N LEU A 138 12.17 12.41 2.11
CA LEU A 138 12.92 12.11 0.89
C LEU A 138 13.20 10.60 0.74
N THR A 139 13.69 9.94 1.81
CA THR A 139 14.07 8.53 1.76
C THR A 139 12.85 7.62 1.62
N VAL A 140 11.81 7.86 2.41
CA VAL A 140 10.52 7.14 2.30
C VAL A 140 9.89 7.41 0.94
N GLY A 141 9.84 8.69 0.52
CA GLY A 141 9.29 9.08 -0.77
C GLY A 141 9.98 8.40 -1.95
N ALA A 142 11.31 8.31 -1.93
CA ALA A 142 12.06 7.59 -2.97
C ALA A 142 11.70 6.10 -3.03
N GLY A 143 11.61 5.43 -1.87
CA GLY A 143 11.19 4.03 -1.78
C GLY A 143 9.76 3.82 -2.28
N GLU A 144 8.84 4.67 -1.87
CA GLU A 144 7.42 4.61 -2.27
C GLU A 144 7.23 4.90 -3.77
N ILE A 145 7.95 5.85 -4.35
CA ILE A 145 7.90 6.10 -5.80
C ILE A 145 8.33 4.85 -6.58
N ILE A 146 9.39 4.19 -6.16
CA ILE A 146 9.84 2.94 -6.79
C ILE A 146 8.75 1.86 -6.67
N CYS A 147 8.21 1.65 -5.48
CA CYS A 147 7.24 0.58 -5.22
C CYS A 147 5.86 0.88 -5.84
N CYS A 148 5.29 2.06 -5.55
CA CYS A 148 3.92 2.38 -5.96
C CYS A 148 3.83 2.91 -7.39
N CYS A 149 4.77 3.77 -7.81
CA CYS A 149 4.71 4.35 -9.16
C CYS A 149 5.33 3.42 -10.20
N VAL A 150 6.54 2.90 -9.98
CA VAL A 150 7.19 2.03 -10.98
C VAL A 150 6.60 0.63 -10.95
N LEU A 151 6.75 -0.10 -9.84
CA LEU A 151 6.26 -1.49 -9.74
C LEU A 151 4.74 -1.54 -9.78
N GLY A 152 4.03 -0.61 -9.12
CA GLY A 152 2.59 -0.50 -9.16
C GLY A 152 2.05 -0.25 -10.57
N THR A 153 2.70 0.59 -11.38
CA THR A 153 2.30 0.82 -12.79
C THR A 153 2.54 -0.41 -13.66
N ILE A 154 3.67 -1.13 -13.46
CA ILE A 154 3.93 -2.40 -14.15
C ILE A 154 2.83 -3.40 -13.80
N LEU A 155 2.50 -3.54 -12.52
CA LEU A 155 1.45 -4.44 -12.04
C LEU A 155 0.07 -4.03 -12.57
N LEU A 156 -0.25 -2.73 -12.59
CA LEU A 156 -1.48 -2.20 -13.17
C LEU A 156 -1.64 -2.61 -14.64
N ASN A 157 -0.58 -2.42 -15.45
CA ASN A 157 -0.61 -2.74 -16.86
C ASN A 157 -0.70 -4.26 -17.10
N ALA A 158 -0.01 -5.07 -16.29
CA ALA A 158 -0.08 -6.53 -16.36
C ALA A 158 -1.51 -7.03 -16.01
N LEU A 159 -2.07 -6.54 -14.90
CA LEU A 159 -3.42 -6.92 -14.47
C LEU A 159 -4.52 -6.39 -15.38
N ALA A 160 -4.33 -5.24 -16.02
CA ALA A 160 -5.29 -4.70 -16.98
C ALA A 160 -5.51 -5.65 -18.17
N LYS A 161 -4.45 -6.37 -18.60
CA LYS A 161 -4.55 -7.37 -19.70
C LYS A 161 -5.40 -8.58 -19.31
N VAL A 162 -5.35 -8.98 -18.04
CA VAL A 162 -6.07 -10.17 -17.51
C VAL A 162 -7.29 -9.80 -16.65
N ARG A 163 -7.66 -8.51 -16.66
CA ARG A 163 -8.74 -7.94 -15.84
C ARG A 163 -10.03 -8.75 -15.88
N ASN A 164 -10.48 -9.12 -17.10
CA ASN A 164 -11.74 -9.85 -17.31
C ASN A 164 -11.68 -11.28 -16.77
N ALA A 165 -10.51 -11.90 -16.68
CA ALA A 165 -10.36 -13.24 -16.13
C ALA A 165 -10.39 -13.22 -14.58
N ILE A 166 -9.67 -12.26 -13.97
CA ILE A 166 -9.47 -12.21 -12.53
C ILE A 166 -10.62 -11.46 -11.82
N PHE A 167 -11.02 -10.30 -12.36
CA PHE A 167 -11.94 -9.38 -11.68
C PHE A 167 -13.37 -9.38 -12.25
N LYS A 168 -13.71 -10.28 -13.17
CA LYS A 168 -15.04 -10.35 -13.82
C LYS A 168 -16.19 -10.30 -12.82
N ASN A 169 -16.06 -10.97 -11.70
CA ASN A 169 -17.08 -11.03 -10.65
C ASN A 169 -17.04 -9.86 -9.65
N CYS A 170 -15.94 -9.10 -9.60
CA CYS A 170 -15.80 -7.90 -8.75
C CYS A 170 -16.31 -6.63 -9.47
N LEU A 171 -16.29 -6.62 -10.80
CA LEU A 171 -16.70 -5.48 -11.62
C LEU A 171 -18.22 -5.26 -11.62
N LEU A 172 -19.03 -6.26 -11.26
CA LEU A 172 -20.48 -6.16 -11.10
C LEU A 172 -20.91 -5.12 -10.04
N TYR A 173 -19.99 -4.73 -9.15
CA TYR A 173 -20.25 -3.68 -8.13
C TYR A 173 -19.88 -2.26 -8.57
N THR A 174 -19.17 -2.11 -9.69
CA THR A 174 -18.64 -0.80 -10.13
C THR A 174 -19.11 -0.43 -11.54
N SER A 175 -19.96 -1.24 -12.16
CA SER A 175 -20.62 -0.88 -13.42
C SER A 175 -21.71 0.16 -13.12
N PRO A 176 -21.66 1.37 -13.72
CA PRO A 176 -22.81 2.25 -13.69
C PRO A 176 -23.99 1.49 -14.33
N SER A 177 -25.16 1.66 -13.72
CA SER A 177 -26.41 1.14 -14.27
C SER A 177 -26.56 1.59 -15.73
N PRO A 178 -27.04 0.74 -16.65
CA PRO A 178 -27.29 1.16 -18.04
C PRO A 178 -28.39 2.22 -18.21
N ARG A 179 -28.76 2.92 -17.15
CA ARG A 179 -29.83 3.90 -17.09
C ARG A 179 -29.42 5.31 -16.67
N ASP A 180 -28.11 5.62 -16.67
CA ASP A 180 -27.66 7.00 -16.46
C ASP A 180 -26.89 7.49 -17.69
#